data_1992fdc24f36309677681d5b971611f1
#
_entry.id   1992fdc24f36309677681d5b971611f1
#
_cell.length_a   1.000
_cell.length_b   1.000
_cell.length_c   1.000
_cell.angle_alpha   90.00
_cell.angle_beta   90.00
_cell.angle_gamma   90.00
#
_symmetry.space_group_name_H-M   'P 1'
#
loop_
_entity.id
_entity.type
_entity.pdbx_description
1 polymer ?
#
loop_
_entity_poly.entity_id
_entity_poly.type
_entity_poly.pdbx_seq_one_letter_code
_entity_poly.pdbx_strand_id
1 'polypeptide(L)'
;MDSLRPADWPGESFCYTIRNQTDLKNERNPQMTHNENEFQGFFAEFFDMLHEGCEDAEQYVSLLGTYGKKILELGSGTGRIVIPLAKAGFQVTGIEFESDMISLMEKKDYPRDRLHVVQADARHFSLDERFDVILLSCNFLNHFADAADVASILSCCRDHLEPDGCVIIDSSVPDTDYMVRSNGEEEVLTFATENGSEIRDYFKPCYDFLNQVENDTIRLQEWKDGVLIREACTEERLTWYYPREIRSLVREAGLRVDWESSALCTKEDRPPISVDSENMIFCCKHT
;
A
#
# COMPACT_ATOMS: atom_id res chain seq x y z
N MET A 1 -8.07 -49.61 -22.89
CA MET A 1 -7.63 -48.26 -23.33
C MET A 1 -8.86 -47.37 -23.22
N ASP A 2 -9.23 -47.03 -21.99
CA ASP A 2 -10.40 -46.19 -21.70
C ASP A 2 -9.96 -44.79 -21.40
N SER A 3 -10.52 -43.89 -22.21
CA SER A 3 -10.29 -42.46 -22.14
C SER A 3 -11.02 -41.89 -20.90
N LEU A 4 -10.25 -41.42 -19.93
CA LEU A 4 -10.75 -40.57 -18.85
C LEU A 4 -11.20 -39.24 -19.42
N ARG A 5 -12.51 -39.00 -19.45
CA ARG A 5 -13.09 -37.66 -19.56
C ARG A 5 -13.10 -37.02 -18.16
N PRO A 6 -12.70 -35.76 -17.99
CA PRO A 6 -12.95 -35.04 -16.75
C PRO A 6 -14.46 -34.81 -16.61
N ALA A 7 -15.01 -35.17 -15.46
CA ALA A 7 -16.41 -35.00 -15.12
C ALA A 7 -16.71 -33.51 -14.82
N ASP A 8 -17.83 -33.06 -15.38
CA ASP A 8 -18.75 -32.05 -14.88
C ASP A 8 -18.20 -30.67 -14.52
N TRP A 9 -17.91 -29.89 -15.55
CA TRP A 9 -17.99 -28.45 -15.47
C TRP A 9 -19.45 -28.05 -15.82
N PRO A 10 -20.20 -27.38 -14.93
CA PRO A 10 -21.49 -26.82 -15.30
C PRO A 10 -21.26 -25.64 -16.25
N GLY A 11 -21.48 -25.92 -17.54
CA GLY A 11 -21.49 -24.91 -18.58
C GLY A 11 -22.73 -24.04 -18.45
N GLU A 12 -22.69 -23.04 -17.57
CA GLU A 12 -23.56 -21.89 -17.65
C GLU A 12 -22.72 -20.70 -18.10
N SER A 13 -23.06 -20.22 -19.27
CA SER A 13 -22.56 -19.02 -19.91
C SER A 13 -22.81 -17.83 -19.00
N PHE A 14 -21.79 -17.42 -18.22
CA PHE A 14 -21.81 -16.13 -17.56
C PHE A 14 -21.67 -15.03 -18.62
N CYS A 15 -22.80 -14.61 -19.11
CA CYS A 15 -22.92 -13.39 -19.91
C CYS A 15 -22.79 -12.21 -18.96
N TYR A 16 -21.59 -11.62 -18.86
CA TYR A 16 -21.39 -10.34 -18.23
C TYR A 16 -22.16 -9.30 -19.04
N THR A 17 -23.37 -8.98 -18.60
CA THR A 17 -24.07 -7.81 -19.08
C THR A 17 -23.35 -6.60 -18.45
N ILE A 18 -22.53 -5.93 -19.25
CA ILE A 18 -22.04 -4.59 -18.93
C ILE A 18 -23.26 -3.70 -18.76
N ARG A 19 -23.72 -3.51 -17.54
CA ARG A 19 -24.68 -2.45 -17.21
C ARG A 19 -23.92 -1.14 -17.26
N ASN A 20 -24.30 -0.29 -18.21
CA ASN A 20 -23.83 1.08 -18.30
C ASN A 20 -24.02 1.79 -16.95
N GLN A 21 -22.99 2.48 -16.50
CA GLN A 21 -22.89 3.29 -15.27
C GLN A 21 -23.85 4.48 -15.18
N THR A 22 -24.99 4.49 -15.87
CA THR A 22 -25.89 5.65 -15.92
C THR A 22 -27.13 5.58 -15.05
N ASP A 23 -27.35 4.50 -14.30
CA ASP A 23 -28.63 4.33 -13.56
C ASP A 23 -28.53 4.30 -12.03
N LEU A 24 -27.40 4.68 -11.44
CA LEU A 24 -27.33 5.01 -10.01
C LEU A 24 -27.68 6.49 -9.82
N LYS A 25 -28.96 6.82 -10.06
CA LYS A 25 -29.51 8.11 -9.63
C LYS A 25 -29.80 8.09 -8.14
N ASN A 26 -28.83 8.59 -7.37
CA ASN A 26 -28.96 9.57 -6.30
C ASN A 26 -30.27 9.59 -5.50
N GLU A 27 -30.30 8.85 -4.42
CA GLU A 27 -30.91 9.35 -3.20
C GLU A 27 -29.81 9.99 -2.35
N ARG A 28 -29.53 11.27 -2.55
CA ARG A 28 -28.52 12.03 -1.79
C ARG A 28 -29.02 12.19 -0.37
N ASN A 29 -28.42 11.46 0.56
CA ASN A 29 -28.43 11.85 1.96
C ASN A 29 -27.57 13.12 2.09
N PRO A 30 -28.06 14.25 2.65
CA PRO A 30 -27.35 15.53 2.65
C PRO A 30 -26.09 15.57 3.53
N GLN A 31 -25.68 14.48 4.13
CA GLN A 31 -24.49 14.36 4.98
C GLN A 31 -23.36 13.48 4.35
N MET A 32 -23.53 12.99 3.12
CA MET A 32 -22.47 12.27 2.42
C MET A 32 -21.49 13.26 1.80
N THR A 33 -20.26 13.28 2.30
CA THR A 33 -19.13 13.94 1.63
C THR A 33 -18.58 12.97 0.60
N HIS A 34 -18.93 13.14 -0.67
CA HIS A 34 -18.30 12.42 -1.77
C HIS A 34 -17.14 13.28 -2.25
N ASN A 35 -15.91 12.77 -2.15
CA ASN A 35 -14.68 13.12 -2.87
C ASN A 35 -13.41 13.06 -2.02
N GLU A 36 -13.46 12.53 -0.80
CA GLU A 36 -12.24 12.24 -0.03
C GLU A 36 -11.73 10.85 -0.46
N ASN A 37 -10.43 10.73 -0.69
CA ASN A 37 -9.80 9.41 -0.79
C ASN A 37 -9.50 8.89 0.64
N GLU A 38 -9.03 7.66 0.78
CA GLU A 38 -8.75 7.05 2.08
C GLU A 38 -7.64 7.77 2.89
N PHE A 39 -6.91 8.68 2.27
CA PHE A 39 -5.82 9.44 2.89
C PHE A 39 -6.23 10.88 3.24
N GLN A 40 -7.50 11.24 3.11
CA GLN A 40 -8.02 12.60 3.34
C GLN A 40 -9.17 12.62 4.34
N GLY A 41 -9.38 13.79 4.96
CA GLY A 41 -10.55 14.12 5.76
C GLY A 41 -10.88 13.11 6.84
N PHE A 42 -12.11 12.59 6.82
CA PHE A 42 -12.60 11.64 7.81
C PHE A 42 -11.83 10.31 7.80
N PHE A 43 -11.45 9.81 6.63
CA PHE A 43 -10.65 8.58 6.54
C PHE A 43 -9.26 8.78 7.15
N ALA A 44 -8.59 9.88 6.82
CA ALA A 44 -7.27 10.20 7.37
C ALA A 44 -7.27 10.31 8.89
N GLU A 45 -8.33 10.87 9.51
CA GLU A 45 -8.44 10.99 10.96
C GLU A 45 -8.31 9.66 11.70
N PHE A 46 -8.78 8.57 11.10
CA PHE A 46 -8.75 7.23 11.68
C PHE A 46 -7.72 6.30 11.04
N PHE A 47 -6.92 6.80 10.12
CA PHE A 47 -5.95 5.99 9.39
C PHE A 47 -5.05 5.17 10.32
N ASP A 48 -4.48 5.79 11.34
CA ASP A 48 -3.61 5.09 12.31
C ASP A 48 -4.37 3.99 13.08
N MET A 49 -5.66 4.20 13.40
CA MET A 49 -6.50 3.23 14.09
C MET A 49 -6.84 2.04 13.18
N LEU A 50 -7.19 2.31 11.92
CA LEU A 50 -7.53 1.28 10.94
C LEU A 50 -6.31 0.39 10.59
N HIS A 51 -5.10 0.94 10.76
CA HIS A 51 -3.83 0.25 10.50
C HIS A 51 -3.03 -0.05 11.79
N GLU A 52 -3.71 -0.09 12.95
CA GLU A 52 -3.08 -0.45 14.22
C GLU A 52 -2.63 -1.92 14.21
N GLY A 53 -1.52 -2.20 14.90
CA GLY A 53 -0.99 -3.57 15.04
C GLY A 53 0.04 -3.98 13.97
N CYS A 54 0.43 -3.08 13.08
CA CYS A 54 1.56 -3.31 12.17
C CYS A 54 2.89 -3.17 12.94
N GLU A 55 3.40 -4.24 13.51
CA GLU A 55 4.65 -4.29 14.31
C GLU A 55 5.92 -4.42 13.43
N ASP A 56 5.85 -4.05 12.16
CA ASP A 56 6.93 -4.19 11.17
C ASP A 56 8.01 -3.11 11.26
N ALA A 57 7.74 -1.97 11.90
CA ALA A 57 8.68 -0.85 11.99
C ALA A 57 10.04 -1.25 12.58
N GLU A 58 10.09 -2.11 13.61
CA GLU A 58 11.34 -2.60 14.18
C GLU A 58 12.11 -3.50 13.22
N GLN A 59 11.41 -4.25 12.39
CA GLN A 59 12.00 -5.09 11.35
C GLN A 59 12.67 -4.22 10.28
N TYR A 60 12.03 -3.12 9.85
CA TYR A 60 12.63 -2.13 8.96
C TYR A 60 13.87 -1.49 9.59
N VAL A 61 13.81 -1.06 10.85
CA VAL A 61 14.98 -0.50 11.57
C VAL A 61 16.14 -1.49 11.56
N SER A 62 15.88 -2.76 11.83
CA SER A 62 16.89 -3.81 11.84
C SER A 62 17.49 -4.05 10.46
N LEU A 63 16.65 -4.20 9.43
CA LEU A 63 17.07 -4.44 8.06
C LEU A 63 17.90 -3.27 7.52
N LEU A 64 17.35 -2.05 7.58
CA LEU A 64 17.93 -0.89 6.94
C LEU A 64 19.25 -0.46 7.60
N GLY A 65 19.43 -0.74 8.89
CA GLY A 65 20.67 -0.49 9.61
C GLY A 65 21.90 -1.18 9.02
N THR A 66 21.73 -2.19 8.17
CA THR A 66 22.81 -2.91 7.50
C THR A 66 23.25 -2.25 6.19
N TYR A 67 22.51 -1.29 5.65
CA TYR A 67 22.78 -0.66 4.36
C TYR A 67 23.31 0.77 4.46
N GLY A 68 22.86 1.53 5.46
CA GLY A 68 23.29 2.92 5.59
C GLY A 68 22.43 3.68 6.60
N LYS A 69 22.56 5.00 6.59
CA LYS A 69 21.87 5.86 7.56
C LYS A 69 20.97 6.90 6.92
N LYS A 70 21.05 7.10 5.63
CA LYS A 70 20.27 8.09 4.91
C LYS A 70 19.19 7.39 4.10
N ILE A 71 17.95 7.54 4.56
CA ILE A 71 16.79 6.79 4.09
C ILE A 71 15.80 7.75 3.42
N LEU A 72 15.27 7.35 2.27
CA LEU A 72 14.08 7.95 1.66
C LEU A 72 12.94 6.94 1.73
N GLU A 73 11.77 7.34 2.18
CA GLU A 73 10.54 6.57 2.05
C GLU A 73 9.57 7.27 1.11
N LEU A 74 8.99 6.52 0.17
CA LEU A 74 7.92 6.99 -0.71
C LEU A 74 6.57 6.56 -0.12
N GLY A 75 5.61 7.51 -0.03
CA GLY A 75 4.34 7.30 0.65
C GLY A 75 4.50 7.21 2.17
N SER A 76 5.15 8.21 2.77
CA SER A 76 5.46 8.17 4.22
C SER A 76 4.22 8.27 5.13
N GLY A 77 3.06 8.65 4.57
CA GLY A 77 1.78 8.66 5.26
C GLY A 77 1.80 9.45 6.56
N THR A 78 1.21 8.90 7.60
CA THR A 78 1.22 9.46 8.96
C THR A 78 2.53 9.21 9.73
N GLY A 79 3.55 8.65 9.08
CA GLY A 79 4.87 8.45 9.66
C GLY A 79 5.09 7.11 10.37
N ARG A 80 4.30 6.10 10.06
CA ARG A 80 4.36 4.79 10.71
C ARG A 80 5.75 4.15 10.67
N ILE A 81 6.48 4.31 9.57
CA ILE A 81 7.84 3.77 9.39
C ILE A 81 8.91 4.87 9.58
N VAL A 82 8.75 6.05 8.97
CA VAL A 82 9.78 7.11 9.04
C VAL A 82 10.04 7.61 10.47
N ILE A 83 9.01 7.65 11.34
CA ILE A 83 9.18 8.10 12.72
C ILE A 83 10.02 7.11 13.55
N PRO A 84 9.74 5.80 13.58
CA PRO A 84 10.63 4.80 14.20
C PRO A 84 12.07 4.83 13.66
N LEU A 85 12.24 4.96 12.36
CA LEU A 85 13.57 5.09 11.74
C LEU A 85 14.32 6.32 12.26
N ALA A 86 13.66 7.49 12.30
CA ALA A 86 14.26 8.72 12.83
C ALA A 86 14.61 8.59 14.32
N LYS A 87 13.74 7.97 15.12
CA LYS A 87 13.99 7.66 16.54
C LYS A 87 15.16 6.67 16.73
N ALA A 88 15.35 5.74 15.81
CA ALA A 88 16.50 4.83 15.80
C ALA A 88 17.81 5.48 15.32
N GLY A 89 17.79 6.76 14.92
CA GLY A 89 18.97 7.56 14.61
C GLY A 89 19.31 7.63 13.11
N PHE A 90 18.41 7.24 12.23
CA PHE A 90 18.58 7.47 10.80
C PHE A 90 18.31 8.93 10.42
N GLN A 91 18.87 9.38 9.31
CA GLN A 91 18.48 10.59 8.61
C GLN A 91 17.42 10.19 7.59
N VAL A 92 16.20 10.66 7.77
CA VAL A 92 15.05 10.17 7.01
C VAL A 92 14.42 11.32 6.24
N THR A 93 14.16 11.11 4.98
CA THR A 93 13.28 11.94 4.16
C THR A 93 12.06 11.12 3.80
N GLY A 94 10.86 11.67 4.01
CA GLY A 94 9.61 11.09 3.55
C GLY A 94 9.07 11.88 2.36
N ILE A 95 8.61 11.21 1.32
CA ILE A 95 7.76 11.80 0.29
C ILE A 95 6.34 11.36 0.58
N GLU A 96 5.44 12.35 0.64
CA GLU A 96 4.01 12.13 0.83
C GLU A 96 3.23 13.07 -0.09
N PHE A 97 2.19 12.55 -0.72
CA PHE A 97 1.36 13.34 -1.63
C PHE A 97 0.26 14.11 -0.89
N GLU A 98 -0.36 13.46 0.11
CA GLU A 98 -1.54 13.96 0.79
C GLU A 98 -1.20 14.87 1.98
N SER A 99 -1.68 16.10 1.93
CA SER A 99 -1.43 17.10 2.98
C SER A 99 -2.02 16.71 4.34
N ASP A 100 -3.13 15.97 4.35
CA ASP A 100 -3.78 15.55 5.58
C ASP A 100 -2.93 14.52 6.33
N MET A 101 -2.32 13.59 5.61
CA MET A 101 -1.38 12.62 6.16
C MET A 101 -0.14 13.30 6.75
N ILE A 102 0.43 14.26 6.04
CA ILE A 102 1.55 15.08 6.56
C ILE A 102 1.12 15.81 7.84
N SER A 103 -0.05 16.44 7.83
CA SER A 103 -0.58 17.17 8.99
C SER A 103 -0.81 16.25 10.20
N LEU A 104 -1.18 15.00 10.00
CA LEU A 104 -1.31 14.01 11.08
C LEU A 104 0.07 13.60 11.60
N MET A 105 1.04 13.35 10.72
CA MET A 105 2.43 13.05 11.11
C MET A 105 3.02 14.18 11.93
N GLU A 106 2.80 15.43 11.53
CA GLU A 106 3.34 16.62 12.23
C GLU A 106 2.82 16.78 13.66
N LYS A 107 1.68 16.20 14.01
CA LYS A 107 1.14 16.19 15.38
C LYS A 107 1.84 15.18 16.29
N LYS A 108 2.58 14.22 15.71
CA LYS A 108 3.28 13.18 16.47
C LYS A 108 4.63 13.67 17.00
N ASP A 109 5.14 12.97 18.01
CA ASP A 109 6.46 13.25 18.59
C ASP A 109 7.56 12.48 17.84
N TYR A 110 8.49 13.22 17.25
CA TYR A 110 9.66 12.66 16.56
C TYR A 110 10.82 13.67 16.50
N PRO A 111 12.08 13.23 16.30
CA PRO A 111 13.24 14.09 16.19
C PRO A 111 13.21 14.89 14.88
N ARG A 112 12.85 16.16 14.98
CA ARG A 112 12.68 17.11 13.86
C ARG A 112 13.97 17.41 13.09
N ASP A 113 15.11 17.15 13.68
CA ASP A 113 16.44 17.29 13.06
C ASP A 113 16.83 16.05 12.24
N ARG A 114 16.03 14.98 12.29
CA ARG A 114 16.30 13.70 11.62
C ARG A 114 15.27 13.28 10.60
N LEU A 115 14.07 13.81 10.68
CA LEU A 115 13.00 13.50 9.74
C LEU A 115 12.51 14.76 9.05
N HIS A 116 12.62 14.76 7.73
CA HIS A 116 12.05 15.77 6.84
C HIS A 116 10.98 15.16 5.96
N VAL A 117 9.87 15.86 5.75
CA VAL A 117 8.81 15.40 4.85
C VAL A 117 8.66 16.41 3.72
N VAL A 118 8.61 15.90 2.50
CA VAL A 118 8.42 16.68 1.29
C VAL A 118 7.09 16.28 0.67
N GLN A 119 6.18 17.26 0.52
CA GLN A 119 4.95 17.03 -0.21
C GLN A 119 5.26 16.96 -1.71
N ALA A 120 5.21 15.77 -2.28
CA ALA A 120 5.49 15.56 -3.70
C ALA A 120 4.84 14.28 -4.22
N ASP A 121 4.70 14.21 -5.54
CA ASP A 121 4.28 13.00 -6.26
C ASP A 121 5.48 12.08 -6.45
N ALA A 122 5.38 10.86 -5.95
CA ALA A 122 6.44 9.85 -6.05
C ALA A 122 6.83 9.49 -7.50
N ARG A 123 5.97 9.76 -8.46
CA ARG A 123 6.24 9.54 -9.89
C ARG A 123 7.21 10.56 -10.48
N HIS A 124 7.35 11.74 -9.84
CA HIS A 124 8.02 12.90 -10.47
C HIS A 124 8.78 13.78 -9.46
N PHE A 125 9.24 13.22 -8.34
CA PHE A 125 10.00 14.00 -7.38
C PHE A 125 11.44 14.28 -7.85
N SER A 126 12.02 15.37 -7.32
CA SER A 126 13.42 15.71 -7.50
C SER A 126 13.97 16.32 -6.22
N LEU A 127 14.97 15.71 -5.66
CA LEU A 127 15.69 16.15 -4.45
C LEU A 127 17.16 16.38 -4.79
N ASP A 128 17.80 17.39 -4.15
CA ASP A 128 19.22 17.68 -4.35
C ASP A 128 20.14 16.75 -3.55
N GLU A 129 19.67 15.53 -3.24
CA GLU A 129 20.38 14.57 -2.41
C GLU A 129 20.17 13.13 -2.88
N ARG A 130 21.07 12.25 -2.45
CA ARG A 130 21.02 10.81 -2.69
C ARG A 130 20.91 10.06 -1.38
N PHE A 131 20.43 8.81 -1.46
CA PHE A 131 20.08 8.00 -0.31
C PHE A 131 20.78 6.65 -0.35
N ASP A 132 21.18 6.16 0.84
CA ASP A 132 21.71 4.81 0.99
C ASP A 132 20.63 3.77 0.72
N VAL A 133 19.38 4.07 1.18
CA VAL A 133 18.22 3.21 0.93
C VAL A 133 17.03 4.07 0.53
N ILE A 134 16.31 3.60 -0.49
CA ILE A 134 14.98 4.11 -0.85
C ILE A 134 13.98 3.00 -0.56
N LEU A 135 12.97 3.30 0.26
CA LEU A 135 11.99 2.34 0.76
C LEU A 135 10.63 2.59 0.09
N LEU A 136 10.09 1.54 -0.50
CA LEU A 136 8.71 1.44 -0.97
C LEU A 136 8.03 0.39 -0.09
N SER A 137 7.55 0.84 1.08
CA SER A 137 7.00 -0.02 2.13
C SER A 137 5.51 -0.27 1.95
N CYS A 138 5.02 -1.31 2.63
CA CYS A 138 3.60 -1.48 2.89
C CYS A 138 2.72 -1.44 1.64
N ASN A 139 3.06 -2.24 0.63
CA ASN A 139 2.31 -2.32 -0.62
C ASN A 139 2.24 -1.01 -1.42
N PHE A 140 3.16 -0.06 -1.19
CA PHE A 140 3.14 1.24 -1.86
C PHE A 140 2.95 1.15 -3.38
N LEU A 141 3.60 0.19 -4.06
CA LEU A 141 3.44 0.02 -5.51
C LEU A 141 2.03 -0.42 -5.92
N ASN A 142 1.26 -1.00 -5.01
CA ASN A 142 -0.08 -1.49 -5.34
C ASN A 142 -1.08 -0.36 -5.64
N HIS A 143 -0.77 0.89 -5.23
CA HIS A 143 -1.56 2.07 -5.59
C HIS A 143 -1.36 2.53 -7.06
N PHE A 144 -0.45 1.90 -7.82
CA PHE A 144 -0.12 2.30 -9.19
C PHE A 144 -0.39 1.15 -10.17
N ALA A 145 -1.61 1.12 -10.70
CA ALA A 145 -2.03 0.10 -11.66
C ALA A 145 -1.47 0.32 -13.09
N ASP A 146 -0.88 1.48 -13.37
CA ASP A 146 -0.25 1.76 -14.64
C ASP A 146 1.25 1.46 -14.57
N ALA A 147 1.74 0.56 -15.41
CA ALA A 147 3.16 0.21 -15.50
C ALA A 147 4.06 1.43 -15.81
N ALA A 148 3.54 2.45 -16.49
CA ALA A 148 4.28 3.67 -16.76
C ALA A 148 4.52 4.50 -15.48
N ASP A 149 3.56 4.52 -14.56
CA ASP A 149 3.71 5.18 -13.26
C ASP A 149 4.79 4.46 -12.43
N VAL A 150 4.75 3.13 -12.38
CA VAL A 150 5.76 2.33 -11.67
C VAL A 150 7.15 2.53 -12.28
N ALA A 151 7.25 2.57 -13.61
CA ALA A 151 8.51 2.84 -14.29
C ALA A 151 9.07 4.23 -13.95
N SER A 152 8.19 5.26 -13.84
CA SER A 152 8.57 6.60 -13.42
C SER A 152 9.06 6.61 -11.97
N ILE A 153 8.34 5.98 -11.04
CA ILE A 153 8.72 5.85 -9.62
C ILE A 153 10.09 5.20 -9.49
N LEU A 154 10.28 4.02 -10.11
CA LEU A 154 11.56 3.30 -10.02
C LEU A 154 12.71 4.06 -10.70
N SER A 155 12.44 4.84 -11.75
CA SER A 155 13.44 5.71 -12.36
C SER A 155 13.83 6.86 -11.43
N CYS A 156 12.85 7.50 -10.76
CA CYS A 156 13.14 8.50 -9.74
C CYS A 156 13.96 7.90 -8.58
N CYS A 157 13.62 6.69 -8.13
CA CYS A 157 14.40 5.98 -7.12
C CYS A 157 15.84 5.79 -7.58
N ARG A 158 16.06 5.23 -8.78
CA ARG A 158 17.40 5.01 -9.35
C ARG A 158 18.24 6.29 -9.37
N ASP A 159 17.64 7.41 -9.78
CA ASP A 159 18.34 8.68 -9.95
C ASP A 159 18.71 9.35 -8.61
N HIS A 160 18.01 8.98 -7.52
CA HIS A 160 18.30 9.45 -6.15
C HIS A 160 19.04 8.43 -5.28
N LEU A 161 19.47 7.30 -5.84
CA LEU A 161 20.19 6.27 -5.13
C LEU A 161 21.68 6.54 -5.12
N GLU A 162 22.35 6.34 -3.96
CA GLU A 162 23.82 6.33 -3.91
C GLU A 162 24.37 5.15 -4.74
N PRO A 163 25.62 5.23 -5.25
CA PRO A 163 26.19 4.17 -6.10
C PRO A 163 26.13 2.76 -5.48
N ASP A 164 26.33 2.67 -4.16
CA ASP A 164 26.27 1.41 -3.41
C ASP A 164 24.93 1.20 -2.69
N GLY A 165 23.97 2.11 -2.90
CA GLY A 165 22.67 2.09 -2.28
C GLY A 165 21.75 1.00 -2.81
N CYS A 166 20.58 0.87 -2.17
CA CYS A 166 19.54 -0.06 -2.62
C CYS A 166 18.12 0.52 -2.50
N VAL A 167 17.24 0.06 -3.37
CA VAL A 167 15.80 0.21 -3.27
C VAL A 167 15.24 -1.04 -2.61
N ILE A 168 14.48 -0.89 -1.54
CA ILE A 168 13.72 -1.98 -0.90
C ILE A 168 12.27 -1.81 -1.30
N ILE A 169 11.72 -2.84 -1.93
CA ILE A 169 10.31 -2.93 -2.30
C ILE A 169 9.68 -3.99 -1.40
N ASP A 170 8.62 -3.62 -0.71
CA ASP A 170 7.82 -4.51 0.13
C ASP A 170 6.39 -4.55 -0.41
N SER A 171 5.94 -5.73 -0.76
CA SER A 171 4.60 -5.96 -1.30
C SER A 171 4.06 -7.30 -0.82
N SER A 172 2.74 -7.43 -0.73
CA SER A 172 2.09 -8.68 -0.38
C SER A 172 2.16 -9.69 -1.52
N VAL A 173 2.25 -10.96 -1.19
CA VAL A 173 2.00 -12.04 -2.15
C VAL A 173 0.49 -12.14 -2.36
N PRO A 174 -0.01 -12.11 -3.61
CA PRO A 174 -1.45 -12.16 -3.86
C PRO A 174 -2.09 -13.46 -3.34
N ASP A 175 -3.01 -13.34 -2.37
CA ASP A 175 -3.84 -14.45 -1.90
C ASP A 175 -5.06 -14.61 -2.82
N THR A 176 -4.88 -15.39 -3.88
CA THR A 176 -5.94 -15.61 -4.87
C THR A 176 -7.16 -16.34 -4.31
N ASP A 177 -7.00 -17.15 -3.26
CA ASP A 177 -8.12 -17.85 -2.61
C ASP A 177 -8.98 -16.87 -1.81
N TYR A 178 -8.34 -15.91 -1.11
CA TYR A 178 -9.05 -14.80 -0.47
C TYR A 178 -9.74 -13.93 -1.50
N MET A 179 -9.04 -13.47 -2.53
CA MET A 179 -9.57 -12.61 -3.58
C MET A 179 -10.81 -13.21 -4.26
N VAL A 180 -10.81 -14.52 -4.53
CA VAL A 180 -11.97 -15.21 -5.13
C VAL A 180 -13.14 -15.26 -4.15
N ARG A 181 -12.89 -15.48 -2.87
CA ARG A 181 -13.96 -15.59 -1.84
C ARG A 181 -14.57 -14.25 -1.48
N SER A 182 -13.76 -13.19 -1.39
CA SER A 182 -14.19 -11.85 -0.97
C SER A 182 -14.72 -11.00 -2.13
N ASN A 183 -14.58 -11.45 -3.37
CA ASN A 183 -14.94 -10.68 -4.56
C ASN A 183 -16.42 -10.25 -4.55
N GLY A 184 -16.66 -8.95 -4.36
CA GLY A 184 -17.99 -8.36 -4.30
C GLY A 184 -18.74 -8.56 -2.97
N GLU A 185 -18.13 -9.20 -1.98
CA GLU A 185 -18.67 -9.36 -0.64
C GLU A 185 -18.30 -8.15 0.22
N GLU A 186 -19.24 -7.64 1.02
CA GLU A 186 -18.96 -6.53 1.93
C GLU A 186 -18.53 -7.11 3.30
N GLU A 187 -17.37 -6.70 3.75
CA GLU A 187 -16.87 -6.97 5.10
C GLU A 187 -17.04 -5.72 5.98
N VAL A 188 -17.12 -5.89 7.30
CA VAL A 188 -17.21 -4.79 8.24
C VAL A 188 -16.29 -5.02 9.42
N LEU A 189 -15.42 -4.05 9.68
CA LEU A 189 -14.61 -3.98 10.89
C LEU A 189 -15.19 -2.90 11.81
N THR A 190 -15.05 -3.10 13.12
CA THR A 190 -15.60 -2.19 14.12
C THR A 190 -14.52 -1.87 15.16
N PHE A 191 -14.30 -0.59 15.39
CA PHE A 191 -13.29 -0.06 16.29
C PHE A 191 -13.94 0.84 17.34
N ALA A 192 -13.53 0.71 18.60
CA ALA A 192 -13.95 1.62 19.67
C ALA A 192 -12.95 2.77 19.79
N THR A 193 -13.45 4.00 19.85
CA THR A 193 -12.62 5.18 20.04
C THR A 193 -12.50 5.59 21.51
N GLU A 194 -11.48 6.33 21.88
CA GLU A 194 -11.28 6.84 23.24
C GLU A 194 -12.42 7.76 23.72
N ASN A 195 -13.08 8.46 22.82
CA ASN A 195 -14.19 9.38 23.13
C ASN A 195 -15.54 8.67 23.28
N GLY A 196 -15.56 7.33 23.16
CA GLY A 196 -16.75 6.48 23.31
C GLY A 196 -17.63 6.41 22.07
N SER A 197 -17.14 6.84 20.90
CA SER A 197 -17.78 6.52 19.61
C SER A 197 -17.27 5.17 19.08
N GLU A 198 -17.98 4.63 18.10
CA GLU A 198 -17.68 3.42 17.37
C GLU A 198 -17.46 3.77 15.90
N ILE A 199 -16.34 3.34 15.34
CA ILE A 199 -16.06 3.47 13.92
C ILE A 199 -16.37 2.15 13.26
N ARG A 200 -17.17 2.16 12.21
CA ARG A 200 -17.45 1.02 11.34
C ARG A 200 -16.85 1.27 9.98
N ASP A 201 -15.93 0.40 9.60
CA ASP A 201 -15.29 0.39 8.29
C ASP A 201 -15.90 -0.74 7.47
N TYR A 202 -16.63 -0.36 6.44
CA TYR A 202 -17.24 -1.27 5.46
C TYR A 202 -16.36 -1.30 4.23
N PHE A 203 -15.83 -2.45 3.92
CA PHE A 203 -14.93 -2.69 2.80
C PHE A 203 -15.54 -3.70 1.84
N LYS A 204 -15.56 -3.36 0.55
CA LYS A 204 -16.09 -4.24 -0.48
C LYS A 204 -15.15 -4.27 -1.69
N PRO A 205 -14.29 -5.29 -1.80
CA PRO A 205 -13.38 -5.46 -2.93
C PRO A 205 -14.11 -5.98 -4.17
N CYS A 206 -13.64 -5.53 -5.35
CA CYS A 206 -14.08 -6.04 -6.63
C CYS A 206 -12.86 -6.27 -7.55
N TYR A 207 -12.53 -7.53 -7.80
CA TYR A 207 -11.31 -7.92 -8.51
C TYR A 207 -11.53 -8.14 -10.00
N ASP A 208 -10.77 -7.43 -10.83
CA ASP A 208 -10.57 -7.74 -12.24
C ASP A 208 -9.28 -8.57 -12.39
N PHE A 209 -9.43 -9.89 -12.36
CA PHE A 209 -8.29 -10.81 -12.44
C PHE A 209 -7.56 -10.76 -13.78
N LEU A 210 -8.21 -10.30 -14.84
CA LEU A 210 -7.57 -10.21 -16.17
C LEU A 210 -6.60 -9.03 -16.23
N ASN A 211 -6.99 -7.90 -15.66
CA ASN A 211 -6.21 -6.67 -15.68
C ASN A 211 -5.42 -6.44 -14.39
N GLN A 212 -5.52 -7.36 -13.41
CA GLN A 212 -4.91 -7.24 -12.08
C GLN A 212 -5.28 -5.93 -11.39
N VAL A 213 -6.57 -5.63 -11.38
CA VAL A 213 -7.10 -4.42 -10.74
C VAL A 213 -8.11 -4.81 -9.67
N GLU A 214 -7.96 -4.24 -8.51
CA GLU A 214 -8.89 -4.24 -7.40
C GLU A 214 -9.56 -2.87 -7.34
N ASN A 215 -10.89 -2.87 -7.34
CA ASN A 215 -11.68 -1.66 -7.16
C ASN A 215 -12.48 -1.82 -5.87
N ASP A 216 -12.12 -1.06 -4.88
CA ASP A 216 -12.71 -1.14 -3.56
C ASP A 216 -13.73 -0.06 -3.36
N THR A 217 -14.84 -0.40 -2.74
CA THR A 217 -15.77 0.57 -2.19
C THR A 217 -15.61 0.55 -0.68
N ILE A 218 -15.20 1.69 -0.12
CA ILE A 218 -14.96 1.84 1.30
C ILE A 218 -15.97 2.85 1.87
N ARG A 219 -16.61 2.48 2.97
CA ARG A 219 -17.57 3.33 3.66
C ARG A 219 -17.26 3.35 5.14
N LEU A 220 -16.91 4.53 5.64
CA LEU A 220 -16.58 4.75 7.03
C LEU A 220 -17.72 5.46 7.74
N GLN A 221 -18.13 4.91 8.88
CA GLN A 221 -19.21 5.47 9.71
C GLN A 221 -18.73 5.69 11.14
N GLU A 222 -19.06 6.83 11.73
CA GLU A 222 -18.91 7.07 13.16
C GLU A 222 -20.27 7.04 13.85
N TRP A 223 -20.39 6.19 14.86
CA TRP A 223 -21.59 6.01 15.66
C TRP A 223 -21.34 6.40 17.11
N LYS A 224 -22.30 7.07 17.74
CA LYS A 224 -22.27 7.37 19.18
C LYS A 224 -23.64 7.19 19.79
N ASP A 225 -23.73 6.42 20.88
CA ASP A 225 -25.00 6.13 21.59
C ASP A 225 -26.09 5.58 20.65
N GLY A 226 -25.72 4.79 19.64
CA GLY A 226 -26.61 4.23 18.64
C GLY A 226 -27.08 5.20 17.55
N VAL A 227 -26.50 6.40 17.50
CA VAL A 227 -26.80 7.43 16.50
C VAL A 227 -25.63 7.55 15.51
N LEU A 228 -25.92 7.55 14.22
CA LEU A 228 -24.93 7.84 13.18
C LEU A 228 -24.54 9.33 13.25
N ILE A 229 -23.28 9.60 13.51
CA ILE A 229 -22.74 10.96 13.65
C ILE A 229 -22.29 11.50 12.29
N ARG A 230 -21.51 10.71 11.55
CA ARG A 230 -21.03 11.05 10.20
C ARG A 230 -20.73 9.80 9.39
N GLU A 231 -20.73 9.97 8.08
CA GLU A 231 -20.42 8.93 7.12
C GLU A 231 -19.66 9.53 5.96
N ALA A 232 -18.67 8.79 5.46
CA ALA A 232 -17.99 9.07 4.19
C ALA A 232 -17.87 7.79 3.38
N CYS A 233 -17.84 7.94 2.06
CA CYS A 233 -17.60 6.84 1.12
C CYS A 233 -16.49 7.24 0.15
N THR A 234 -15.64 6.30 -0.20
CA THR A 234 -14.64 6.46 -1.25
C THR A 234 -14.57 5.21 -2.12
N GLU A 235 -13.99 5.36 -3.29
CA GLU A 235 -13.61 4.25 -4.15
C GLU A 235 -12.10 4.29 -4.29
N GLU A 236 -11.45 3.15 -4.10
CA GLU A 236 -10.03 2.99 -4.29
C GLU A 236 -9.76 2.05 -5.47
N ARG A 237 -8.67 2.29 -6.18
CA ARG A 237 -8.23 1.45 -7.27
C ARG A 237 -6.80 1.00 -7.04
N LEU A 238 -6.65 -0.26 -6.66
CA LEU A 238 -5.39 -0.92 -6.40
C LEU A 238 -5.02 -1.90 -7.52
N THR A 239 -3.81 -2.39 -7.45
CA THR A 239 -3.32 -3.51 -8.25
C THR A 239 -2.53 -4.47 -7.38
N TRP A 240 -2.25 -5.64 -7.89
CA TRP A 240 -1.29 -6.56 -7.26
C TRP A 240 -0.25 -7.00 -8.27
N TYR A 241 0.91 -7.33 -7.77
CA TYR A 241 2.03 -7.77 -8.58
C TYR A 241 2.45 -9.18 -8.18
N TYR A 242 2.88 -9.96 -9.17
CA TYR A 242 3.56 -11.21 -8.91
C TYR A 242 5.10 -10.99 -8.92
N PRO A 243 5.88 -11.85 -8.25
CA PRO A 243 7.34 -11.69 -8.18
C PRO A 243 8.03 -11.55 -9.55
N ARG A 244 7.48 -12.20 -10.57
CA ARG A 244 8.01 -12.11 -11.94
C ARG A 244 7.84 -10.72 -12.55
N GLU A 245 6.74 -10.06 -12.25
CA GLU A 245 6.43 -8.71 -12.74
C GLU A 245 7.32 -7.68 -12.06
N ILE A 246 7.46 -7.74 -10.73
CA ILE A 246 8.38 -6.88 -9.98
C ILE A 246 9.79 -6.98 -10.56
N ARG A 247 10.30 -8.20 -10.81
CA ARG A 247 11.63 -8.38 -11.42
C ARG A 247 11.74 -7.77 -12.82
N SER A 248 10.63 -7.73 -13.59
CA SER A 248 10.62 -7.11 -14.92
C SER A 248 10.65 -5.59 -14.83
N LEU A 249 9.78 -5.02 -13.99
CA LEU A 249 9.69 -3.57 -13.75
C LEU A 249 11.02 -3.00 -13.22
N VAL A 250 11.63 -3.69 -12.25
CA VAL A 250 12.96 -3.33 -11.71
C VAL A 250 14.01 -3.30 -12.82
N ARG A 251 14.06 -4.32 -13.68
CA ARG A 251 15.03 -4.39 -14.78
C ARG A 251 14.79 -3.31 -15.83
N GLU A 252 13.52 -3.02 -16.18
CA GLU A 252 13.15 -1.98 -17.13
C GLU A 252 13.53 -0.59 -16.64
N ALA A 253 13.51 -0.38 -15.32
CA ALA A 253 13.99 0.87 -14.70
C ALA A 253 15.52 1.00 -14.63
N GLY A 254 16.29 0.00 -15.13
CA GLY A 254 17.76 0.01 -15.09
C GLY A 254 18.32 -0.37 -13.70
N LEU A 255 17.54 -1.08 -12.92
CA LEU A 255 17.96 -1.68 -11.66
C LEU A 255 18.05 -3.21 -11.81
N ARG A 256 18.67 -3.87 -10.84
CA ARG A 256 18.71 -5.34 -10.74
C ARG A 256 18.29 -5.78 -9.35
N VAL A 257 17.61 -6.90 -9.25
CA VAL A 257 17.36 -7.54 -7.96
C VAL A 257 18.67 -8.15 -7.45
N ASP A 258 19.10 -7.72 -6.28
CA ASP A 258 20.28 -8.24 -5.58
C ASP A 258 19.90 -9.45 -4.72
N TRP A 259 18.76 -9.36 -4.04
CA TRP A 259 18.15 -10.47 -3.34
C TRP A 259 16.62 -10.26 -3.21
N GLU A 260 15.92 -11.34 -2.89
CA GLU A 260 14.50 -11.37 -2.56
C GLU A 260 14.24 -12.28 -1.37
N SER A 261 13.16 -12.05 -0.65
CA SER A 261 12.79 -12.79 0.57
C SER A 261 11.29 -12.69 0.82
N SER A 262 10.72 -13.63 1.55
CA SER A 262 9.32 -13.55 2.02
C SER A 262 9.19 -12.82 3.36
N ALA A 263 10.26 -12.25 3.90
CA ALA A 263 10.23 -11.52 5.16
C ALA A 263 11.27 -10.39 5.18
N LEU A 264 10.97 -9.35 5.97
CA LEU A 264 11.92 -8.30 6.32
C LEU A 264 12.98 -8.87 7.27
N CYS A 265 14.10 -9.32 6.75
CA CYS A 265 15.14 -9.98 7.52
C CYS A 265 16.53 -9.55 7.09
N THR A 266 17.50 -9.68 8.00
CA THR A 266 18.90 -9.47 7.71
C THR A 266 19.49 -10.63 6.89
N LYS A 267 20.74 -10.48 6.43
CA LYS A 267 21.35 -11.27 5.36
C LYS A 267 21.36 -12.81 5.53
N GLU A 268 21.26 -13.32 6.75
CA GLU A 268 21.57 -14.72 7.04
C GLU A 268 20.39 -15.69 6.98
N ASP A 269 19.13 -15.19 7.10
CA ASP A 269 17.92 -16.00 7.16
C ASP A 269 16.84 -15.51 6.20
N ARG A 270 17.13 -15.41 4.91
CA ARG A 270 16.16 -14.99 3.89
C ARG A 270 15.31 -16.16 3.44
N PRO A 271 14.07 -16.29 3.95
CA PRO A 271 13.18 -17.33 3.45
C PRO A 271 12.77 -17.04 2.00
N PRO A 272 12.66 -18.07 1.15
CA PRO A 272 12.23 -17.89 -0.22
C PRO A 272 10.76 -17.46 -0.31
N ILE A 273 10.43 -16.66 -1.31
CA ILE A 273 9.04 -16.35 -1.63
C ILE A 273 8.36 -17.61 -2.15
N SER A 274 7.21 -17.95 -1.58
CA SER A 274 6.36 -19.08 -1.95
C SER A 274 4.89 -18.67 -2.03
N VAL A 275 4.03 -19.57 -2.42
CA VAL A 275 2.57 -19.34 -2.44
C VAL A 275 1.97 -19.19 -1.05
N ASP A 276 2.66 -19.68 -0.03
CA ASP A 276 2.24 -19.59 1.38
C ASP A 276 2.86 -18.38 2.09
N SER A 277 3.60 -17.53 1.36
CA SER A 277 4.20 -16.31 1.92
C SER A 277 3.17 -15.20 1.97
N GLU A 278 3.17 -14.41 3.03
CA GLU A 278 2.34 -13.20 3.14
C GLU A 278 2.96 -12.04 2.36
N ASN A 279 4.30 -11.90 2.43
CA ASN A 279 5.02 -10.78 1.82
C ASN A 279 6.07 -11.24 0.83
N MET A 280 6.47 -10.32 -0.04
CA MET A 280 7.61 -10.43 -0.94
C MET A 280 8.44 -9.14 -0.88
N ILE A 281 9.69 -9.30 -0.46
CA ILE A 281 10.65 -8.21 -0.29
C ILE A 281 11.71 -8.33 -1.37
N PHE A 282 11.98 -7.22 -2.06
CA PHE A 282 13.02 -7.14 -3.07
C PHE A 282 14.02 -6.06 -2.70
N CYS A 283 15.30 -6.41 -2.68
CA CYS A 283 16.38 -5.44 -2.61
C CYS A 283 16.94 -5.25 -4.00
N CYS A 284 16.89 -4.03 -4.50
CA CYS A 284 17.28 -3.70 -5.86
C CYS A 284 18.45 -2.72 -5.84
N LYS A 285 19.41 -2.90 -6.75
CA LYS A 285 20.62 -2.07 -6.88
C LYS A 285 20.79 -1.59 -8.31
N HIS A 286 21.70 -0.65 -8.50
CA HIS A 286 22.18 -0.30 -9.85
C HIS A 286 22.68 -1.54 -10.60
N THR A 287 22.44 -1.57 -11.93
CA THR A 287 22.93 -2.62 -12.84
C THR A 287 24.44 -2.54 -13.07
#